data_9096a670713777d06d27d2e5fe450089
#
_entry.id   9096a670713777d06d27d2e5fe450089
#
_cell.length_a   1.000
_cell.length_b   1.000
_cell.length_c   1.000
_cell.angle_alpha   90.00
_cell.angle_beta   90.00
_cell.angle_gamma   90.00
#
_symmetry.space_group_name_H-M   'P 1'
#
loop_
_entity.id
_entity.type
_entity.pdbx_description
1 polymer ?
#
loop_
_entity_poly.entity_id
_entity_poly.type
_entity_poly.pdbx_seq_one_letter_code
_entity_poly.pdbx_strand_id
1 'polypeptide(L)'
;MCHLTKVISALKIHMFIAMLAIFAVACGGDGGGSTDTKSSPSTGSSASSSAAPTAKPASADKPAATQGAKVDELIMGLISPTRDYFRSWIKGSADQVIKHDPMMEWLFEVSPVTNTFGPWLATEYEIAADSMSWNLKLAKGAKWNSSSGKDYGEFNAADVVHNHALWCDPDYPGREDKPSSGYKVGMCQVETVEVVNDHEVNMLCSMPCPDLLFYYGEPTDHVQYSKVQWDTEGEQAYETHIAGTGPYIMTEHKLGESISYRKAPGKHWIHDVDWNGIKMSWVIEEATRLAQFSAGETHLTEVNKDLTDKLVAQGYKMVKSTGPAQQVQINFTGQHYGTEDLSRDKFVDITGKLADHPFTNKDVRQAVNKAIDRETIKEELYKGRVTDAYVHGYYEGLPGWDSTWPDRFKESHGYDVEAAKALLKKAGYADGFSAEAWLFPFPGAPELIPVMEAVQVYLEEVNIKLTLQETDWAGTVIPKLRSREHGGVMWAIPPSKKVVETQIAGFNAGYNSTHQFETDELWETWDELRNTASLEKRDEILRKIGNIKYEAFENVPLFEVFIEVIYDPNIVKTWTFPGWDGGDIGHTWLIEACKTADPCR
;
A
#
# COMPACT_ATOMS: atom_id res chain seq x y z
N MET A 1 -9.90 6.09 30.35
CA MET A 1 -9.79 7.55 30.13
C MET A 1 -8.57 8.20 30.84
N CYS A 2 -8.29 7.92 32.11
CA CYS A 2 -7.19 8.60 32.81
C CYS A 2 -5.77 8.06 32.47
N HIS A 3 -5.64 6.85 31.95
CA HIS A 3 -4.33 6.23 31.66
C HIS A 3 -3.75 6.61 30.29
N LEU A 4 -4.53 6.70 29.26
CA LEU A 4 -4.03 7.03 27.91
C LEU A 4 -3.79 8.52 27.71
N THR A 5 -4.53 9.38 28.38
CA THR A 5 -4.15 10.81 28.43
C THR A 5 -2.76 11.00 29.03
N LYS A 6 -2.32 10.07 29.92
CA LYS A 6 -0.94 10.02 30.41
C LYS A 6 0.04 9.42 29.39
N VAL A 7 -0.39 8.41 28.63
CA VAL A 7 0.42 7.71 27.61
C VAL A 7 0.72 8.65 26.44
N ILE A 8 -0.29 9.31 25.90
CA ILE A 8 -0.12 10.27 24.80
C ILE A 8 0.60 11.53 25.25
N SER A 9 0.42 11.95 26.51
CA SER A 9 1.21 13.03 27.10
C SER A 9 2.68 12.62 27.28
N ALA A 10 2.97 11.36 27.63
CA ALA A 10 4.32 10.82 27.69
C ALA A 10 4.94 10.68 26.29
N LEU A 11 4.19 10.22 25.29
CA LEU A 11 4.62 10.14 23.89
C LEU A 11 4.99 11.53 23.36
N LYS A 12 4.15 12.54 23.59
CA LYS A 12 4.43 13.94 23.17
C LYS A 12 5.68 14.51 23.86
N ILE A 13 5.95 14.12 25.10
CA ILE A 13 7.14 14.56 25.87
C ILE A 13 8.40 13.85 25.35
N HIS A 14 8.34 12.57 25.01
CA HIS A 14 9.51 11.85 24.48
C HIS A 14 9.88 12.28 23.06
N MET A 15 8.90 12.55 22.19
CA MET A 15 9.13 13.12 20.86
C MET A 15 9.74 14.52 20.92
N PHE A 16 9.36 15.34 21.91
CA PHE A 16 9.97 16.67 22.11
C PHE A 16 11.41 16.59 22.68
N ILE A 17 11.72 15.61 23.52
CA ILE A 17 13.05 15.39 24.09
C ILE A 17 13.99 14.79 23.05
N ALA A 18 13.52 13.88 22.18
CA ALA A 18 14.30 13.34 21.07
C ALA A 18 14.67 14.42 20.04
N MET A 19 13.76 15.34 19.70
CA MET A 19 14.05 16.48 18.83
C MET A 19 15.05 17.48 19.45
N LEU A 20 15.04 17.69 20.78
CA LEU A 20 16.03 18.54 21.45
C LEU A 20 17.43 17.90 21.56
N ALA A 21 17.52 16.56 21.62
CA ALA A 21 18.80 15.84 21.70
C ALA A 21 19.57 15.85 20.37
N ILE A 22 18.89 15.91 19.24
CA ILE A 22 19.53 15.96 17.90
C ILE A 22 20.16 17.34 17.63
N PHE A 23 19.66 18.43 18.23
CA PHE A 23 20.25 19.76 18.09
C PHE A 23 21.47 20.02 19.01
N ALA A 24 21.75 19.17 20.01
CA ALA A 24 22.83 19.37 20.97
C ALA A 24 24.16 18.68 20.60
N VAL A 25 24.23 17.90 19.53
CA VAL A 25 25.45 17.14 19.11
C VAL A 25 26.24 17.85 17.99
N ALA A 26 25.80 18.99 17.49
CA ALA A 26 26.42 19.69 16.36
C ALA A 26 27.43 20.81 16.76
N CYS A 27 27.90 20.90 18.00
CA CYS A 27 28.94 21.86 18.37
C CYS A 27 29.88 21.31 19.44
N GLY A 28 31.09 20.93 19.01
CA GLY A 28 32.26 20.68 19.88
C GLY A 28 33.17 19.63 19.27
N GLY A 29 34.24 19.98 18.77
CA GLY A 29 35.42 20.61 19.00
C GLY A 29 36.64 19.75 18.75
N ASP A 30 37.62 20.32 18.31
CA ASP A 30 39.06 20.23 18.52
C ASP A 30 39.85 18.91 18.26
N GLY A 31 40.84 19.14 17.41
CA GLY A 31 42.24 19.03 17.81
C GLY A 31 43.19 18.40 16.81
N GLY A 32 43.99 19.20 16.12
CA GLY A 32 45.41 18.95 16.07
C GLY A 32 46.05 18.47 14.76
N GLY A 33 46.89 19.33 14.17
CA GLY A 33 48.07 18.88 13.43
C GLY A 33 48.42 19.62 12.13
N SER A 34 48.98 20.80 12.24
CA SER A 34 50.15 21.41 11.59
C SER A 34 50.56 20.95 10.17
N THR A 35 50.62 21.88 9.23
CA THR A 35 51.92 22.46 8.68
C THR A 35 51.66 23.55 7.65
N ASP A 36 52.39 24.65 7.88
CA ASP A 36 52.81 25.80 7.09
C ASP A 36 52.59 25.90 5.57
N THR A 37 52.14 27.06 5.08
CA THR A 37 53.00 28.11 4.53
C THR A 37 52.22 29.35 4.03
N LYS A 38 52.63 30.51 4.55
CA LYS A 38 52.77 31.89 4.02
C LYS A 38 51.96 32.35 2.80
N SER A 39 51.20 33.45 2.89
CA SER A 39 51.70 34.84 2.90
C SER A 39 50.50 35.83 2.84
N SER A 40 50.62 36.87 3.67
CA SER A 40 49.80 38.11 3.70
C SER A 40 50.33 39.12 2.66
N PRO A 41 49.85 40.40 2.53
CA PRO A 41 48.86 41.12 3.32
C PRO A 41 47.97 42.11 2.51
N SER A 42 47.09 42.77 3.21
CA SER A 42 46.75 44.20 3.25
C SER A 42 45.34 44.59 2.85
N THR A 43 44.82 45.28 3.72
CA THR A 43 44.28 46.60 4.08
C THR A 43 42.78 46.59 4.00
N GLY A 44 42.04 46.81 5.04
CA GLY A 44 41.92 47.89 5.95
C GLY A 44 40.68 48.72 5.60
N SER A 45 39.62 48.69 6.40
CA SER A 45 39.00 49.89 6.90
C SER A 45 37.72 49.60 7.74
N SER A 46 37.69 50.32 8.80
CA SER A 46 36.83 50.41 9.95
C SER A 46 35.38 50.86 9.72
N ALA A 47 34.55 50.47 10.71
CA ALA A 47 33.50 51.19 11.42
C ALA A 47 32.09 51.12 10.80
N SER A 48 31.07 50.79 11.53
CA SER A 48 30.47 51.34 12.71
C SER A 48 29.16 50.58 13.03
N SER A 49 28.92 50.43 14.29
CA SER A 49 27.69 49.88 14.88
C SER A 49 26.48 50.74 14.64
N SER A 50 25.36 50.16 14.20
CA SER A 50 24.05 50.71 14.53
C SER A 50 23.06 49.57 14.79
N ALA A 51 22.37 49.68 15.91
CA ALA A 51 21.40 48.76 16.44
C ALA A 51 20.21 48.58 15.48
N ALA A 52 19.81 47.35 15.22
CA ALA A 52 18.58 47.02 14.52
C ALA A 52 17.40 47.10 15.50
N PRO A 53 16.24 47.63 15.07
CA PRO A 53 15.01 47.58 15.86
C PRO A 53 14.39 46.20 15.82
N THR A 54 13.98 45.69 16.97
CA THR A 54 13.17 44.50 17.17
C THR A 54 11.90 44.55 16.34
N ALA A 55 11.80 43.75 15.31
CA ALA A 55 10.59 43.53 14.56
C ALA A 55 9.62 42.65 15.37
N LYS A 56 8.44 43.21 15.60
CA LYS A 56 7.25 42.51 16.12
C LYS A 56 6.86 41.37 15.15
N PRO A 57 6.42 40.20 15.61
CA PRO A 57 5.96 39.15 14.71
C PRO A 57 4.76 39.69 13.91
N ALA A 58 4.91 39.71 12.61
CA ALA A 58 3.80 39.95 11.71
C ALA A 58 2.79 38.82 11.84
N SER A 59 1.53 39.16 12.11
CA SER A 59 0.41 38.25 11.91
C SER A 59 0.45 37.79 10.46
N ALA A 60 0.49 36.49 10.23
CA ALA A 60 0.34 35.90 8.91
C ALA A 60 -1.08 36.26 8.43
N ASP A 61 -1.19 37.32 7.66
CA ASP A 61 -2.39 37.57 6.87
C ASP A 61 -2.50 36.45 5.82
N LYS A 62 -3.67 35.80 5.83
CA LYS A 62 -4.13 34.90 4.79
C LYS A 62 -3.81 35.53 3.42
N PRO A 63 -3.10 34.84 2.49
CA PRO A 63 -2.90 35.39 1.16
C PRO A 63 -4.26 35.71 0.56
N ALA A 64 -4.45 36.93 0.10
CA ALA A 64 -5.64 37.35 -0.62
C ALA A 64 -5.83 36.41 -1.79
N ALA A 65 -7.01 35.82 -1.88
CA ALA A 65 -7.40 34.93 -2.99
C ALA A 65 -7.11 35.65 -4.31
N THR A 66 -6.05 35.23 -4.98
CA THR A 66 -5.79 35.64 -6.36
C THR A 66 -6.92 35.06 -7.18
N GLN A 67 -7.72 35.93 -7.80
CA GLN A 67 -8.78 35.51 -8.71
C GLN A 67 -8.17 34.64 -9.80
N GLY A 68 -8.55 33.34 -9.78
CA GLY A 68 -8.57 32.41 -10.86
C GLY A 68 -7.41 32.43 -11.85
N ALA A 69 -6.18 32.17 -11.43
CA ALA A 69 -5.16 31.71 -12.35
C ALA A 69 -5.55 30.29 -12.78
N LYS A 70 -5.76 30.08 -14.08
CA LYS A 70 -5.94 28.75 -14.65
C LYS A 70 -4.66 27.95 -14.36
N VAL A 71 -4.73 27.01 -13.44
CA VAL A 71 -3.62 26.09 -13.17
C VAL A 71 -3.68 25.02 -14.24
N ASP A 72 -2.68 24.97 -15.12
CA ASP A 72 -2.64 24.01 -16.24
C ASP A 72 -2.20 22.61 -15.81
N GLU A 73 -1.45 22.48 -14.73
CA GLU A 73 -0.88 21.24 -14.22
C GLU A 73 -1.33 20.96 -12.79
N LEU A 74 -1.78 19.76 -12.53
CA LEU A 74 -2.03 19.28 -11.18
C LEU A 74 -0.70 18.80 -10.55
N ILE A 75 -0.30 19.37 -9.42
CA ILE A 75 0.91 18.97 -8.70
C ILE A 75 0.51 18.26 -7.40
N MET A 76 0.96 17.03 -7.25
CA MET A 76 0.64 16.16 -6.13
C MET A 76 1.88 15.96 -5.25
N GLY A 77 1.75 16.16 -3.93
CA GLY A 77 2.79 15.86 -2.95
C GLY A 77 2.49 14.55 -2.23
N LEU A 78 3.17 13.46 -2.60
CA LEU A 78 2.86 12.10 -2.19
C LEU A 78 4.02 11.45 -1.43
N ILE A 79 3.72 10.40 -0.68
CA ILE A 79 4.74 9.51 -0.13
C ILE A 79 5.34 8.72 -1.30
N SER A 80 6.66 8.53 -1.29
CA SER A 80 7.34 7.78 -2.36
C SER A 80 6.78 6.37 -2.51
N PRO A 81 6.56 5.89 -3.74
CA PRO A 81 6.27 4.47 -3.95
C PRO A 81 7.46 3.62 -3.49
N THR A 82 7.21 2.42 -3.00
CA THR A 82 8.28 1.52 -2.53
C THR A 82 9.19 1.07 -3.67
N ARG A 83 8.73 1.19 -4.91
CA ARG A 83 9.46 0.84 -6.13
C ARG A 83 9.10 1.79 -7.25
N ASP A 84 10.10 2.36 -7.90
CA ASP A 84 9.93 3.41 -8.88
C ASP A 84 10.44 2.99 -10.27
N TYR A 85 9.81 1.97 -10.88
CA TYR A 85 10.01 1.55 -12.27
C TYR A 85 8.69 1.06 -12.89
N PHE A 86 8.59 1.11 -14.23
CA PHE A 86 7.35 0.82 -14.96
C PHE A 86 7.18 -0.64 -15.37
N ARG A 87 8.24 -1.44 -15.32
CA ARG A 87 8.18 -2.89 -15.60
C ARG A 87 7.64 -3.66 -14.40
N SER A 88 6.35 -3.63 -14.23
CA SER A 88 5.68 -4.11 -13.00
C SER A 88 5.83 -5.62 -12.75
N TRP A 89 6.13 -6.43 -13.77
CA TRP A 89 6.37 -7.87 -13.61
C TRP A 89 7.64 -8.20 -12.81
N ILE A 90 8.63 -7.33 -12.77
CA ILE A 90 9.93 -7.59 -12.12
C ILE A 90 9.77 -7.77 -10.62
N LYS A 91 9.05 -6.88 -9.97
CA LYS A 91 8.81 -6.91 -8.53
C LYS A 91 7.49 -6.20 -8.18
N GLY A 92 6.40 -6.60 -8.83
CA GLY A 92 5.11 -5.94 -8.67
C GLY A 92 4.66 -5.83 -7.21
N SER A 93 4.10 -4.70 -6.85
CA SER A 93 3.37 -4.47 -5.61
C SER A 93 2.27 -3.43 -5.85
N ALA A 94 1.17 -3.54 -5.09
CA ALA A 94 0.01 -2.67 -5.23
C ALA A 94 0.29 -1.17 -5.04
N ASP A 95 1.43 -0.81 -4.46
CA ASP A 95 1.89 0.55 -4.25
C ASP A 95 2.54 1.20 -5.49
N GLN A 96 2.37 0.60 -6.67
CA GLN A 96 2.82 1.14 -7.94
C GLN A 96 1.68 1.62 -8.84
N VAL A 97 0.43 1.34 -8.48
CA VAL A 97 -0.75 1.64 -9.29
C VAL A 97 -0.81 3.13 -9.62
N ILE A 98 -0.58 4.01 -8.66
CA ILE A 98 -0.69 5.46 -8.82
C ILE A 98 0.15 6.03 -9.98
N LYS A 99 1.33 5.49 -10.24
CA LYS A 99 2.18 5.99 -11.34
C LYS A 99 1.75 5.48 -12.71
N HIS A 100 1.06 4.33 -12.76
CA HIS A 100 0.49 3.82 -14.00
C HIS A 100 -0.85 4.48 -14.34
N ASP A 101 -1.64 4.79 -13.34
CA ASP A 101 -3.02 5.26 -13.42
C ASP A 101 -3.27 6.40 -14.43
N PRO A 102 -2.44 7.44 -14.59
CA PRO A 102 -2.72 8.47 -15.58
C PRO A 102 -2.58 8.03 -17.03
N MET A 103 -1.77 7.01 -17.32
CA MET A 103 -1.37 6.68 -18.68
C MET A 103 -1.61 5.23 -19.11
N MET A 104 -1.75 4.30 -18.16
CA MET A 104 -1.95 2.89 -18.42
C MET A 104 -3.36 2.49 -18.08
N GLU A 105 -3.84 1.40 -18.69
CA GLU A 105 -5.16 0.86 -18.41
C GLU A 105 -5.10 -0.66 -18.22
N TRP A 106 -6.12 -1.20 -17.56
CA TRP A 106 -6.29 -2.62 -17.27
C TRP A 106 -7.40 -3.23 -18.11
N LEU A 107 -7.53 -4.56 -18.12
CA LEU A 107 -8.71 -5.19 -18.75
C LEU A 107 -9.99 -4.87 -17.97
N PHE A 108 -9.90 -4.73 -16.65
CA PHE A 108 -11.01 -4.41 -15.76
C PHE A 108 -10.64 -3.26 -14.84
N GLU A 109 -11.62 -2.51 -14.41
CA GLU A 109 -11.45 -1.38 -13.52
C GLU A 109 -12.35 -1.49 -12.30
N VAL A 110 -12.01 -0.80 -11.22
CA VAL A 110 -12.86 -0.67 -10.04
C VAL A 110 -13.68 0.60 -10.15
N SER A 111 -15.00 0.47 -10.10
CA SER A 111 -15.87 1.65 -10.06
C SER A 111 -15.56 2.53 -8.86
N PRO A 112 -15.20 3.81 -9.05
CA PRO A 112 -14.92 4.73 -7.95
C PRO A 112 -16.16 5.04 -7.10
N VAL A 113 -17.37 4.71 -7.59
CA VAL A 113 -18.63 4.97 -6.89
C VAL A 113 -19.11 3.76 -6.10
N THR A 114 -19.11 2.58 -6.73
CA THR A 114 -19.63 1.34 -6.11
C THR A 114 -18.55 0.48 -5.46
N ASN A 115 -17.28 0.78 -5.71
CA ASN A 115 -16.13 0.00 -5.23
C ASN A 115 -16.17 -1.47 -5.69
N THR A 116 -16.72 -1.73 -6.87
CA THR A 116 -16.86 -3.06 -7.48
C THR A 116 -16.17 -3.11 -8.83
N PHE A 117 -15.65 -4.29 -9.19
CA PHE A 117 -15.02 -4.51 -10.49
C PHE A 117 -16.04 -4.42 -11.64
N GLY A 118 -15.60 -3.87 -12.74
CA GLY A 118 -16.37 -3.74 -13.97
C GLY A 118 -15.51 -3.84 -15.23
N PRO A 119 -16.17 -3.89 -16.40
CA PRO A 119 -15.51 -3.86 -17.70
C PRO A 119 -14.71 -2.58 -17.92
N TRP A 120 -13.54 -2.71 -18.62
CA TRP A 120 -12.75 -1.56 -19.07
C TRP A 120 -12.16 -1.81 -20.46
N LEU A 121 -10.85 -2.10 -20.64
CA LEU A 121 -10.32 -2.53 -21.95
C LEU A 121 -10.96 -3.85 -22.42
N ALA A 122 -11.37 -4.73 -21.49
CA ALA A 122 -12.36 -5.76 -21.75
C ALA A 122 -13.75 -5.16 -21.51
N THR A 123 -14.45 -4.80 -22.61
CA THR A 123 -15.74 -4.09 -22.57
C THR A 123 -16.91 -4.98 -22.20
N GLU A 124 -16.79 -6.27 -22.43
CA GLU A 124 -17.75 -7.31 -22.04
C GLU A 124 -16.99 -8.58 -21.67
N TYR A 125 -17.55 -9.38 -20.78
CA TYR A 125 -17.00 -10.68 -20.44
C TYR A 125 -18.09 -11.69 -20.09
N GLU A 126 -17.80 -12.96 -20.39
CA GLU A 126 -18.62 -14.12 -19.99
C GLU A 126 -17.73 -15.16 -19.30
N ILE A 127 -18.22 -15.71 -18.20
CA ILE A 127 -17.53 -16.73 -17.40
C ILE A 127 -18.25 -18.06 -17.59
N ALA A 128 -17.51 -19.13 -17.92
CA ALA A 128 -18.09 -20.47 -17.95
C ALA A 128 -18.56 -20.90 -16.55
N ALA A 129 -19.59 -21.73 -16.47
CA ALA A 129 -20.21 -22.17 -15.22
C ALA A 129 -19.25 -22.94 -14.28
N ASP A 130 -18.21 -23.55 -14.85
CA ASP A 130 -17.16 -24.27 -14.12
C ASP A 130 -15.96 -23.38 -13.79
N SER A 131 -16.03 -22.08 -14.12
CA SER A 131 -14.95 -21.11 -13.97
C SER A 131 -13.62 -21.48 -14.65
N MET A 132 -13.67 -22.37 -15.67
CA MET A 132 -12.48 -22.82 -16.38
C MET A 132 -12.16 -22.01 -17.62
N SER A 133 -13.05 -21.10 -18.02
CA SER A 133 -12.81 -20.21 -19.15
C SER A 133 -13.57 -18.90 -19.06
N TRP A 134 -12.98 -17.85 -19.68
CA TRP A 134 -13.57 -16.54 -19.85
C TRP A 134 -13.51 -16.15 -21.32
N ASN A 135 -14.62 -15.58 -21.86
CA ASN A 135 -14.62 -14.91 -23.15
C ASN A 135 -14.63 -13.40 -22.90
N LEU A 136 -13.71 -12.67 -23.53
CA LEU A 136 -13.59 -11.21 -23.40
C LEU A 136 -13.77 -10.53 -24.73
N LYS A 137 -14.62 -9.49 -24.79
CA LYS A 137 -14.68 -8.53 -25.89
C LYS A 137 -13.80 -7.33 -25.54
N LEU A 138 -12.98 -6.87 -26.48
CA LEU A 138 -11.97 -5.84 -26.27
C LEU A 138 -12.40 -4.50 -26.86
N ALA A 139 -11.94 -3.42 -26.21
CA ALA A 139 -12.18 -2.05 -26.63
C ALA A 139 -11.66 -1.79 -28.06
N LYS A 140 -12.38 -0.91 -28.77
CA LYS A 140 -11.97 -0.39 -30.07
C LYS A 140 -11.63 1.08 -29.96
N GLY A 141 -10.58 1.52 -30.67
CA GLY A 141 -10.16 2.92 -30.67
C GLY A 141 -9.32 3.34 -29.46
N ALA A 142 -8.95 2.40 -28.57
CA ALA A 142 -7.99 2.64 -27.50
C ALA A 142 -6.57 2.67 -28.10
N LYS A 143 -6.05 3.87 -28.32
CA LYS A 143 -4.75 4.09 -29.00
C LYS A 143 -3.60 4.08 -28.03
N TRP A 144 -2.51 3.45 -28.45
CA TRP A 144 -1.24 3.53 -27.76
C TRP A 144 -0.57 4.89 -28.00
N ASN A 145 -0.39 5.67 -26.93
CA ASN A 145 0.25 6.98 -26.94
C ASN A 145 1.55 6.97 -26.14
N SER A 146 2.60 7.63 -26.65
CA SER A 146 3.91 7.72 -26.01
C SER A 146 4.55 9.08 -26.25
N SER A 147 5.46 9.49 -25.35
CA SER A 147 6.27 10.69 -25.54
C SER A 147 7.27 10.58 -26.70
N SER A 148 7.54 9.37 -27.20
CA SER A 148 8.36 9.16 -28.40
C SER A 148 7.71 9.73 -29.67
N GLY A 149 6.38 9.91 -29.67
CA GLY A 149 5.61 10.34 -30.84
C GLY A 149 5.46 9.28 -31.93
N LYS A 150 5.93 8.03 -31.69
CA LYS A 150 5.73 6.91 -32.60
C LYS A 150 4.30 6.41 -32.52
N ASP A 151 3.82 5.83 -33.62
CA ASP A 151 2.53 5.17 -33.70
C ASP A 151 2.68 3.67 -33.40
N TYR A 152 2.06 3.22 -32.33
CA TYR A 152 2.04 1.80 -31.94
C TYR A 152 0.68 1.15 -32.19
N GLY A 153 -0.24 1.84 -32.91
CA GLY A 153 -1.57 1.36 -33.26
C GLY A 153 -2.58 1.47 -32.14
N GLU A 154 -3.54 0.53 -32.15
CA GLU A 154 -4.60 0.43 -31.16
C GLU A 154 -4.47 -0.87 -30.37
N PHE A 155 -4.96 -0.84 -29.12
CA PHE A 155 -5.05 -2.03 -28.27
C PHE A 155 -5.89 -3.12 -28.94
N ASN A 156 -5.42 -4.35 -28.90
CA ASN A 156 -6.06 -5.50 -29.53
C ASN A 156 -5.71 -6.83 -28.82
N ALA A 157 -6.23 -7.94 -29.35
CA ALA A 157 -6.05 -9.28 -28.81
C ALA A 157 -4.56 -9.72 -28.71
N ALA A 158 -3.70 -9.25 -29.61
CA ALA A 158 -2.26 -9.59 -29.54
C ALA A 158 -1.59 -8.96 -28.32
N ASP A 159 -2.06 -7.79 -27.88
CA ASP A 159 -1.55 -7.17 -26.63
C ASP A 159 -1.97 -8.00 -25.42
N VAL A 160 -3.19 -8.54 -25.36
CA VAL A 160 -3.64 -9.41 -24.25
C VAL A 160 -2.78 -10.68 -24.17
N VAL A 161 -2.52 -11.33 -25.30
CA VAL A 161 -1.63 -12.50 -25.39
C VAL A 161 -0.22 -12.14 -24.91
N HIS A 162 0.32 -11.01 -25.37
CA HIS A 162 1.63 -10.51 -24.97
C HIS A 162 1.70 -10.29 -23.47
N ASN A 163 0.73 -9.56 -22.91
CA ASN A 163 0.72 -9.22 -21.49
C ASN A 163 0.59 -10.46 -20.60
N HIS A 164 -0.27 -11.41 -20.97
CA HIS A 164 -0.35 -12.67 -20.25
C HIS A 164 0.99 -13.44 -20.28
N ALA A 165 1.59 -13.61 -21.47
CA ALA A 165 2.85 -14.32 -21.61
C ALA A 165 4.01 -13.60 -20.92
N LEU A 166 4.03 -12.27 -20.93
CA LEU A 166 5.04 -11.48 -20.24
C LEU A 166 5.12 -11.80 -18.74
N TRP A 167 3.99 -12.14 -18.12
CA TRP A 167 3.91 -12.52 -16.71
C TRP A 167 4.07 -14.02 -16.46
N CYS A 168 3.51 -14.85 -17.33
CA CYS A 168 3.32 -16.27 -17.03
C CYS A 168 4.27 -17.21 -17.77
N ASP A 169 4.77 -16.83 -18.93
CA ASP A 169 5.78 -17.62 -19.64
C ASP A 169 7.17 -17.39 -19.00
N PRO A 170 7.81 -18.42 -18.40
CA PRO A 170 9.13 -18.26 -17.77
C PRO A 170 10.23 -17.90 -18.77
N ASP A 171 10.05 -18.24 -20.04
CA ASP A 171 11.04 -18.08 -21.11
C ASP A 171 10.61 -17.04 -22.16
N TYR A 172 9.77 -16.07 -21.79
CA TYR A 172 9.25 -15.06 -22.72
C TYR A 172 10.38 -14.32 -23.44
N PRO A 173 10.38 -14.30 -24.79
CA PRO A 173 11.48 -13.76 -25.59
C PRO A 173 11.73 -12.27 -25.34
N GLY A 174 12.99 -11.90 -25.13
CA GLY A 174 13.41 -10.50 -24.94
C GLY A 174 13.19 -9.92 -23.55
N ARG A 175 12.60 -10.69 -22.62
CA ARG A 175 12.48 -10.29 -21.22
C ARG A 175 13.79 -10.58 -20.48
N GLU A 176 14.38 -9.55 -19.86
CA GLU A 176 15.64 -9.68 -19.12
C GLU A 176 15.44 -10.25 -17.71
N ASP A 177 14.40 -9.82 -17.02
CA ASP A 177 14.11 -10.19 -15.63
C ASP A 177 12.91 -11.14 -15.51
N LYS A 178 13.03 -12.14 -14.65
CA LYS A 178 11.92 -13.07 -14.38
C LYS A 178 10.83 -12.42 -13.53
N PRO A 179 9.55 -12.66 -13.85
CA PRO A 179 8.45 -12.16 -13.04
C PRO A 179 8.50 -12.70 -11.61
N SER A 180 8.41 -11.80 -10.63
CA SER A 180 8.49 -12.13 -9.21
C SER A 180 7.30 -11.64 -8.38
N SER A 181 6.24 -11.13 -9.02
CA SER A 181 5.04 -10.65 -8.34
C SER A 181 4.26 -11.79 -7.69
N GLY A 182 3.71 -11.53 -6.51
CA GLY A 182 2.79 -12.45 -5.83
C GLY A 182 1.47 -12.67 -6.57
N TYR A 183 1.07 -11.74 -7.44
CA TYR A 183 -0.15 -11.87 -8.27
C TYR A 183 -0.05 -12.98 -9.32
N LYS A 184 1.16 -13.41 -9.66
CA LYS A 184 1.40 -14.51 -10.59
C LYS A 184 0.61 -15.78 -10.24
N VAL A 185 0.39 -16.06 -8.96
CA VAL A 185 -0.35 -17.25 -8.51
C VAL A 185 -1.75 -17.30 -9.09
N GLY A 186 -2.45 -16.18 -9.15
CA GLY A 186 -3.80 -16.11 -9.72
C GLY A 186 -3.83 -15.84 -11.22
N MET A 187 -2.97 -14.93 -11.71
CA MET A 187 -2.89 -14.63 -13.15
C MET A 187 -2.54 -15.86 -13.99
N CYS A 188 -1.57 -16.64 -13.53
CA CYS A 188 -1.09 -17.81 -14.27
C CYS A 188 -1.92 -19.09 -14.01
N GLN A 189 -3.11 -18.96 -13.41
CA GLN A 189 -4.18 -19.96 -13.54
C GLN A 189 -4.73 -20.00 -14.98
N VAL A 190 -4.68 -18.87 -15.70
CA VAL A 190 -4.89 -18.86 -17.15
C VAL A 190 -3.69 -19.59 -17.79
N GLU A 191 -3.96 -20.68 -18.48
CA GLU A 191 -2.95 -21.48 -19.19
C GLU A 191 -2.74 -20.96 -20.61
N THR A 192 -3.83 -20.53 -21.25
CA THR A 192 -3.81 -20.11 -22.65
C THR A 192 -4.77 -18.94 -22.89
N VAL A 193 -4.30 -17.96 -23.67
CA VAL A 193 -5.12 -16.89 -24.23
C VAL A 193 -5.28 -17.17 -25.74
N GLU A 194 -6.47 -17.60 -26.15
CA GLU A 194 -6.79 -17.87 -27.55
C GLU A 194 -7.38 -16.63 -28.23
N VAL A 195 -6.81 -16.22 -29.36
CA VAL A 195 -7.33 -15.12 -30.17
C VAL A 195 -8.49 -15.62 -31.03
N VAL A 196 -9.69 -15.07 -30.82
CA VAL A 196 -10.86 -15.32 -31.66
C VAL A 196 -10.85 -14.36 -32.87
N ASN A 197 -10.59 -13.09 -32.63
CA ASN A 197 -10.36 -12.03 -33.62
C ASN A 197 -9.61 -10.86 -32.93
N ASP A 198 -9.33 -9.77 -33.67
CA ASP A 198 -8.57 -8.62 -33.16
C ASP A 198 -9.16 -8.01 -31.88
N HIS A 199 -10.43 -8.18 -31.60
CA HIS A 199 -11.12 -7.60 -30.44
C HIS A 199 -11.89 -8.66 -29.62
N GLU A 200 -11.41 -9.90 -29.62
CA GLU A 200 -12.02 -10.97 -28.82
C GLU A 200 -11.01 -12.06 -28.51
N VAL A 201 -10.95 -12.45 -27.24
CA VAL A 201 -10.10 -13.54 -26.75
C VAL A 201 -10.87 -14.49 -25.85
N ASN A 202 -10.44 -15.76 -25.81
CA ASN A 202 -10.79 -16.73 -24.78
C ASN A 202 -9.60 -16.94 -23.86
N MET A 203 -9.80 -16.80 -22.56
CA MET A 203 -8.84 -17.19 -21.53
C MET A 203 -9.22 -18.57 -21.01
N LEU A 204 -8.34 -19.56 -21.18
CA LEU A 204 -8.53 -20.94 -20.73
C LEU A 204 -7.67 -21.19 -19.50
N CYS A 205 -8.26 -21.71 -18.44
CA CYS A 205 -7.60 -21.91 -17.15
C CYS A 205 -7.23 -23.37 -16.92
N SER A 206 -6.08 -23.62 -16.28
CA SER A 206 -5.64 -24.94 -15.85
C SER A 206 -6.36 -25.44 -14.59
N MET A 207 -6.98 -24.54 -13.86
CA MET A 207 -7.82 -24.78 -12.68
C MET A 207 -8.91 -23.70 -12.61
N PRO A 208 -9.96 -23.85 -11.78
CA PRO A 208 -10.97 -22.80 -11.64
C PRO A 208 -10.37 -21.43 -11.31
N CYS A 209 -10.72 -20.42 -12.09
CA CYS A 209 -10.14 -19.08 -12.04
C CYS A 209 -11.21 -18.00 -11.94
N PRO A 210 -12.04 -17.95 -10.87
CA PRO A 210 -13.17 -17.03 -10.78
C PRO A 210 -12.78 -15.56 -10.55
N ASP A 211 -11.55 -15.29 -10.13
CA ASP A 211 -11.11 -13.99 -9.66
C ASP A 211 -10.33 -13.18 -10.71
N LEU A 212 -10.51 -13.46 -12.02
CA LEU A 212 -9.76 -12.76 -13.08
C LEU A 212 -10.08 -11.26 -13.15
N LEU A 213 -11.27 -10.81 -12.70
CA LEU A 213 -11.58 -9.39 -12.57
C LEU A 213 -10.56 -8.66 -11.67
N PHE A 214 -10.11 -9.33 -10.62
CA PHE A 214 -9.06 -8.79 -9.76
C PHE A 214 -7.68 -8.91 -10.40
N TYR A 215 -7.29 -10.10 -10.87
CA TYR A 215 -5.93 -10.34 -11.34
C TYR A 215 -5.55 -9.59 -12.63
N TYR A 216 -6.53 -9.26 -13.47
CA TYR A 216 -6.36 -8.44 -14.68
C TYR A 216 -6.98 -7.05 -14.52
N GLY A 217 -7.28 -6.66 -13.31
CA GLY A 217 -7.92 -5.40 -12.94
C GLY A 217 -6.99 -4.40 -12.27
N GLU A 218 -7.47 -3.18 -12.13
CA GLU A 218 -6.79 -2.00 -11.64
C GLU A 218 -6.00 -2.17 -10.32
N PRO A 219 -6.47 -2.94 -9.30
CA PRO A 219 -5.72 -3.07 -8.06
C PRO A 219 -4.44 -3.88 -8.17
N THR A 220 -4.06 -4.30 -9.36
CA THR A 220 -2.86 -5.11 -9.60
C THR A 220 -1.89 -4.39 -10.51
N ASP A 221 -0.65 -4.84 -10.51
CA ASP A 221 0.38 -4.32 -11.41
C ASP A 221 0.20 -4.77 -12.88
N HIS A 222 -0.90 -5.49 -13.19
CA HIS A 222 -1.13 -6.10 -14.51
C HIS A 222 -1.76 -5.11 -15.50
N VAL A 223 -1.16 -3.92 -15.61
CA VAL A 223 -1.50 -2.96 -16.68
C VAL A 223 -1.23 -3.56 -18.06
N GLN A 224 -1.89 -3.06 -19.08
CA GLN A 224 -1.64 -3.51 -20.45
C GLN A 224 -0.48 -2.74 -21.07
N TYR A 225 0.45 -3.47 -21.70
CA TYR A 225 1.63 -2.96 -22.41
C TYR A 225 1.48 -3.24 -23.90
N SER A 226 2.00 -2.32 -24.73
CA SER A 226 1.95 -2.46 -26.20
C SER A 226 2.91 -3.53 -26.70
N LYS A 227 2.39 -4.56 -27.34
CA LYS A 227 3.20 -5.57 -28.03
C LYS A 227 4.01 -4.96 -29.16
N VAL A 228 3.46 -3.99 -29.90
CA VAL A 228 4.17 -3.32 -30.98
C VAL A 228 5.39 -2.55 -30.46
N GLN A 229 5.26 -1.87 -29.32
CA GLN A 229 6.42 -1.22 -28.68
C GLN A 229 7.46 -2.24 -28.24
N TRP A 230 7.05 -3.36 -27.63
CA TRP A 230 7.96 -4.44 -27.26
C TRP A 230 8.75 -4.99 -28.44
N ASP A 231 8.05 -5.34 -29.53
CA ASP A 231 8.66 -5.94 -30.72
C ASP A 231 9.63 -5.00 -31.46
N THR A 232 9.38 -3.69 -31.38
CA THR A 232 10.17 -2.70 -32.14
C THR A 232 11.28 -2.05 -31.32
N GLU A 233 11.16 -1.99 -30.00
CA GLU A 233 12.07 -1.20 -29.15
C GLU A 233 12.60 -1.98 -27.94
N GLY A 234 11.99 -3.11 -27.61
CA GLY A 234 12.39 -3.96 -26.49
C GLY A 234 11.98 -3.44 -25.12
N GLU A 235 12.35 -4.19 -24.10
CA GLU A 235 11.93 -4.01 -22.69
C GLU A 235 12.26 -2.62 -22.11
N GLN A 236 13.44 -2.06 -22.46
CA GLN A 236 13.92 -0.81 -21.88
C GLN A 236 13.10 0.42 -22.32
N ALA A 237 12.36 0.34 -23.42
CA ALA A 237 11.47 1.41 -23.86
C ALA A 237 10.37 1.69 -22.83
N TYR A 238 9.96 0.68 -22.07
CA TYR A 238 8.93 0.82 -21.03
C TYR A 238 9.39 1.64 -19.82
N GLU A 239 10.69 1.81 -19.60
CA GLU A 239 11.19 2.70 -18.53
C GLU A 239 11.41 4.15 -19.00
N THR A 240 11.53 4.39 -20.32
CA THR A 240 11.94 5.70 -20.83
C THR A 240 10.84 6.48 -21.52
N HIS A 241 9.96 5.80 -22.26
CA HIS A 241 8.90 6.42 -23.05
C HIS A 241 7.76 5.43 -23.32
N ILE A 242 7.34 4.74 -22.26
CA ILE A 242 6.25 3.76 -22.30
C ILE A 242 5.03 4.26 -23.07
N ALA A 243 4.46 3.39 -23.90
CA ALA A 243 3.18 3.62 -24.54
C ALA A 243 2.04 3.14 -23.65
N GLY A 244 1.06 4.00 -23.40
CA GLY A 244 -0.16 3.70 -22.67
C GLY A 244 -1.40 4.03 -23.48
N THR A 245 -2.52 3.44 -23.10
CA THR A 245 -3.83 3.72 -23.69
C THR A 245 -4.61 4.80 -22.94
N GLY A 246 -4.14 5.17 -21.75
CA GLY A 246 -4.76 6.16 -20.88
C GLY A 246 -4.71 7.60 -21.42
N PRO A 247 -5.38 8.54 -20.73
CA PRO A 247 -5.55 9.91 -21.20
C PRO A 247 -4.31 10.79 -21.11
N TYR A 248 -3.23 10.33 -20.47
CA TYR A 248 -1.97 11.04 -20.36
C TYR A 248 -0.80 10.23 -20.93
N ILE A 249 0.31 10.91 -21.17
CA ILE A 249 1.60 10.31 -21.55
C ILE A 249 2.68 10.82 -20.61
N MET A 250 3.59 9.95 -20.18
CA MET A 250 4.75 10.32 -19.38
C MET A 250 5.71 11.19 -20.21
N THR A 251 6.14 12.30 -19.64
CA THR A 251 7.09 13.23 -20.27
C THR A 251 8.44 13.28 -19.56
N GLU A 252 8.46 13.04 -18.26
CA GLU A 252 9.68 13.00 -17.46
C GLU A 252 9.50 12.00 -16.31
N HIS A 253 10.54 11.22 -16.03
CA HIS A 253 10.64 10.38 -14.85
C HIS A 253 12.02 10.62 -14.19
N LYS A 254 11.98 11.21 -12.99
CA LYS A 254 13.14 11.38 -12.13
C LYS A 254 13.05 10.37 -11.00
N LEU A 255 13.84 9.32 -11.12
CA LEU A 255 13.80 8.17 -10.22
C LEU A 255 13.89 8.60 -8.74
N GLY A 256 12.89 8.22 -7.96
CA GLY A 256 12.80 8.55 -6.53
C GLY A 256 12.46 10.02 -6.21
N GLU A 257 12.20 10.86 -7.21
CA GLU A 257 11.89 12.28 -7.02
C GLU A 257 10.50 12.66 -7.56
N SER A 258 10.24 12.39 -8.84
CA SER A 258 8.98 12.80 -9.46
C SER A 258 8.71 12.14 -10.81
N ILE A 259 7.42 12.12 -11.19
CA ILE A 259 6.96 11.77 -12.53
C ILE A 259 6.08 12.89 -13.06
N SER A 260 6.27 13.27 -14.32
CA SER A 260 5.45 14.28 -15.00
C SER A 260 4.75 13.67 -16.21
N TYR A 261 3.48 14.03 -16.35
CA TYR A 261 2.61 13.60 -17.41
C TYR A 261 2.02 14.81 -18.12
N ARG A 262 1.71 14.67 -19.40
CA ARG A 262 0.88 15.62 -20.15
C ARG A 262 -0.29 14.91 -20.82
N LYS A 263 -1.36 15.63 -21.09
CA LYS A 263 -2.52 15.13 -21.81
C LYS A 263 -2.10 14.49 -23.13
N ALA A 264 -2.57 13.28 -23.40
CA ALA A 264 -2.29 12.56 -24.63
C ALA A 264 -2.85 13.32 -25.85
N PRO A 265 -2.24 13.22 -27.04
CA PRO A 265 -2.77 13.82 -28.26
C PRO A 265 -4.13 13.23 -28.65
N GLY A 266 -5.06 14.09 -29.04
CA GLY A 266 -6.38 13.66 -29.50
C GLY A 266 -7.37 13.46 -28.35
N LYS A 267 -8.42 12.70 -28.63
CA LYS A 267 -9.46 12.38 -27.66
C LYS A 267 -9.21 10.97 -27.13
N HIS A 268 -9.23 10.83 -25.82
CA HIS A 268 -9.23 9.50 -25.21
C HIS A 268 -10.51 8.74 -25.59
N TRP A 269 -10.46 7.43 -25.69
CA TRP A 269 -11.54 6.59 -26.20
C TRP A 269 -12.82 6.62 -25.34
N ILE A 270 -12.71 6.96 -24.03
CA ILE A 270 -13.85 7.12 -23.13
C ILE A 270 -13.92 8.52 -22.52
N HIS A 271 -12.80 9.04 -21.96
CA HIS A 271 -12.80 10.20 -21.08
C HIS A 271 -12.21 11.47 -21.72
N ASP A 272 -12.70 12.61 -21.26
CA ASP A 272 -12.03 13.90 -21.42
C ASP A 272 -11.53 14.36 -20.05
N VAL A 273 -10.25 14.72 -19.95
CA VAL A 273 -9.59 15.09 -18.71
C VAL A 273 -9.41 16.60 -18.61
N ASP A 274 -9.51 17.13 -17.42
CA ASP A 274 -9.52 18.59 -17.17
C ASP A 274 -8.10 19.19 -17.17
N TRP A 275 -7.08 18.45 -16.74
CA TRP A 275 -5.72 18.93 -16.61
C TRP A 275 -4.90 18.74 -17.90
N ASN A 276 -4.06 19.74 -18.24
CA ASN A 276 -3.11 19.59 -19.35
C ASN A 276 -1.88 18.77 -18.96
N GLY A 277 -1.59 18.69 -17.65
CA GLY A 277 -0.53 17.88 -17.08
C GLY A 277 -0.81 17.46 -15.65
N ILE A 278 -0.11 16.41 -15.23
CA ILE A 278 -0.06 15.94 -13.84
C ILE A 278 1.41 15.78 -13.47
N LYS A 279 1.80 16.28 -12.30
CA LYS A 279 3.11 16.01 -11.71
C LYS A 279 2.92 15.36 -10.35
N MET A 280 3.48 14.19 -10.18
CA MET A 280 3.59 13.49 -8.90
C MET A 280 4.99 13.73 -8.33
N SER A 281 5.07 14.26 -7.12
CA SER A 281 6.33 14.53 -6.42
C SER A 281 6.41 13.65 -5.19
N TRP A 282 7.51 12.90 -5.08
CA TRP A 282 7.73 11.97 -3.98
C TRP A 282 8.46 12.67 -2.84
N VAL A 283 7.80 12.80 -1.69
CA VAL A 283 8.35 13.46 -0.50
C VAL A 283 8.01 12.63 0.73
N ILE A 284 8.97 11.84 1.21
CA ILE A 284 8.76 10.89 2.31
C ILE A 284 8.43 11.63 3.62
N GLU A 285 9.09 12.76 3.88
CA GLU A 285 9.01 13.47 5.14
C GLU A 285 7.74 14.34 5.19
N GLU A 286 6.83 14.05 6.13
CA GLU A 286 5.50 14.66 6.23
C GLU A 286 5.54 16.19 6.45
N ALA A 287 6.46 16.69 7.28
CA ALA A 287 6.55 18.12 7.53
C ALA A 287 6.95 18.89 6.27
N THR A 288 7.79 18.29 5.40
CA THR A 288 8.17 18.86 4.11
C THR A 288 6.99 18.87 3.15
N ARG A 289 6.22 17.76 3.04
CA ARG A 289 4.99 17.71 2.23
C ARG A 289 3.98 18.77 2.67
N LEU A 290 3.77 18.88 3.97
CA LEU A 290 2.87 19.88 4.54
C LEU A 290 3.33 21.31 4.26
N ALA A 291 4.63 21.59 4.33
CA ALA A 291 5.19 22.91 4.01
C ALA A 291 4.97 23.28 2.54
N GLN A 292 5.25 22.36 1.62
CA GLN A 292 5.01 22.53 0.18
C GLN A 292 3.52 22.76 -0.14
N PHE A 293 2.63 21.98 0.47
CA PHE A 293 1.19 22.14 0.31
C PHE A 293 0.71 23.49 0.85
N SER A 294 1.17 23.90 2.04
CA SER A 294 0.82 25.18 2.65
C SER A 294 1.37 26.39 1.87
N ALA A 295 2.49 26.22 1.18
CA ALA A 295 3.06 27.21 0.29
C ALA A 295 2.36 27.29 -1.09
N GLY A 296 1.48 26.33 -1.40
CA GLY A 296 0.83 26.19 -2.71
C GLY A 296 1.73 25.60 -3.80
N GLU A 297 2.83 24.96 -3.42
CA GLU A 297 3.73 24.26 -4.33
C GLU A 297 3.15 22.91 -4.78
N THR A 298 2.27 22.30 -3.96
CA THR A 298 1.46 21.16 -4.31
C THR A 298 -0.01 21.45 -4.08
N HIS A 299 -0.90 20.82 -4.85
CA HIS A 299 -2.34 21.09 -4.85
C HIS A 299 -3.14 20.09 -4.03
N LEU A 300 -2.57 18.93 -3.82
CA LEU A 300 -3.08 17.89 -2.92
C LEU A 300 -1.91 17.15 -2.25
N THR A 301 -2.17 16.53 -1.10
CA THR A 301 -1.16 15.80 -0.35
C THR A 301 -1.79 14.82 0.63
N GLU A 302 -1.00 13.82 1.02
CA GLU A 302 -1.29 12.86 2.08
C GLU A 302 -0.67 13.33 3.40
N VAL A 303 -1.44 13.28 4.46
CA VAL A 303 -1.00 13.61 5.83
C VAL A 303 -1.70 12.72 6.84
N ASN A 304 -1.14 12.63 8.06
CA ASN A 304 -1.81 11.91 9.13
C ASN A 304 -3.14 12.57 9.54
N LYS A 305 -4.00 11.82 10.22
CA LYS A 305 -5.37 12.25 10.53
C LYS A 305 -5.43 13.47 11.46
N ASP A 306 -4.45 13.65 12.32
CA ASP A 306 -4.32 14.86 13.16
C ASP A 306 -4.10 16.13 12.33
N LEU A 307 -3.30 16.05 11.28
CA LEU A 307 -3.04 17.16 10.36
C LEU A 307 -4.22 17.38 9.41
N THR A 308 -4.87 16.30 8.96
CA THR A 308 -6.09 16.36 8.16
C THR A 308 -7.13 17.28 8.83
N ASP A 309 -7.45 17.06 10.10
CA ASP A 309 -8.45 17.86 10.83
C ASP A 309 -8.05 19.33 10.95
N LYS A 310 -6.76 19.61 11.17
CA LYS A 310 -6.24 20.97 11.24
C LYS A 310 -6.35 21.71 9.91
N LEU A 311 -6.03 21.03 8.80
CA LEU A 311 -6.10 21.60 7.45
C LEU A 311 -7.54 21.82 7.01
N VAL A 312 -8.46 20.90 7.33
CA VAL A 312 -9.89 21.07 7.10
C VAL A 312 -10.42 22.31 7.86
N ALA A 313 -10.00 22.50 9.11
CA ALA A 313 -10.35 23.69 9.90
C ALA A 313 -9.78 24.99 9.31
N GLN A 314 -8.71 24.94 8.52
CA GLN A 314 -8.14 26.07 7.78
C GLN A 314 -8.84 26.36 6.44
N GLY A 315 -9.77 25.50 6.02
CA GLY A 315 -10.56 25.65 4.80
C GLY A 315 -10.13 24.80 3.62
N TYR A 316 -9.15 23.92 3.79
CA TYR A 316 -8.86 22.85 2.82
C TYR A 316 -9.95 21.78 2.84
N LYS A 317 -10.01 20.94 1.85
CA LYS A 317 -10.96 19.82 1.81
C LYS A 317 -10.25 18.49 1.85
N MET A 318 -10.94 17.50 2.38
CA MET A 318 -10.52 16.11 2.41
C MET A 318 -11.43 15.28 1.51
N VAL A 319 -10.84 14.39 0.72
CA VAL A 319 -11.50 13.30 0.04
C VAL A 319 -10.97 11.98 0.61
N LYS A 320 -11.82 10.96 0.65
CA LYS A 320 -11.42 9.61 1.04
C LYS A 320 -11.90 8.58 0.02
N SER A 321 -11.22 7.44 -0.03
CA SER A 321 -11.65 6.29 -0.82
C SER A 321 -13.08 5.87 -0.47
N THR A 322 -13.83 5.36 -1.45
CA THR A 322 -15.24 4.97 -1.26
C THR A 322 -15.41 3.67 -0.47
N GLY A 323 -14.36 2.88 -0.35
CA GLY A 323 -14.29 1.71 0.51
C GLY A 323 -12.96 1.67 1.29
N PRO A 324 -12.81 0.76 2.26
CA PRO A 324 -11.54 0.54 2.91
C PRO A 324 -10.53 -0.01 1.90
N ALA A 325 -9.31 0.55 1.92
CA ALA A 325 -8.23 0.21 1.00
C ALA A 325 -7.20 -0.72 1.62
N GLN A 326 -7.06 -0.66 2.93
CA GLN A 326 -6.06 -1.41 3.70
C GLN A 326 -6.66 -1.97 4.98
N GLN A 327 -6.00 -2.98 5.55
CA GLN A 327 -6.36 -3.57 6.84
C GLN A 327 -5.15 -3.60 7.75
N VAL A 328 -5.09 -2.70 8.73
CA VAL A 328 -3.97 -2.65 9.69
C VAL A 328 -4.04 -3.81 10.66
N GLN A 329 -2.95 -4.49 10.81
CA GLN A 329 -2.78 -5.64 11.70
C GLN A 329 -1.38 -5.72 12.26
N ILE A 330 -1.24 -6.44 13.39
CA ILE A 330 0.05 -6.76 13.99
C ILE A 330 0.26 -8.26 13.89
N ASN A 331 1.36 -8.65 13.29
CA ASN A 331 1.71 -10.03 13.01
C ASN A 331 2.75 -10.55 14.00
N PHE A 332 2.77 -11.86 14.16
CA PHE A 332 3.76 -12.61 14.92
C PHE A 332 4.60 -13.45 13.96
N THR A 333 5.91 -13.48 14.14
CA THR A 333 6.77 -14.42 13.42
C THR A 333 6.93 -15.73 14.18
N GLY A 334 7.25 -16.81 13.46
CA GLY A 334 7.53 -18.12 14.06
C GLY A 334 6.35 -19.08 14.13
N GLN A 335 5.23 -18.77 13.48
CA GLN A 335 4.05 -19.64 13.40
C GLN A 335 4.01 -20.44 12.09
N HIS A 336 5.14 -20.91 11.62
CA HIS A 336 5.29 -21.56 10.31
C HIS A 336 6.19 -22.80 10.43
N TYR A 337 6.10 -23.69 9.45
CA TYR A 337 7.00 -24.81 9.33
C TYR A 337 8.42 -24.35 8.95
N GLY A 338 9.44 -24.98 9.54
CA GLY A 338 10.80 -24.84 9.08
C GLY A 338 11.03 -25.69 7.84
N THR A 339 11.65 -25.12 6.79
CA THR A 339 12.07 -25.86 5.61
C THR A 339 13.20 -25.14 4.90
N GLU A 340 14.14 -25.90 4.34
CA GLU A 340 15.17 -25.38 3.43
C GLU A 340 14.64 -25.25 1.99
N ASP A 341 13.56 -25.98 1.68
CA ASP A 341 12.86 -25.96 0.41
C ASP A 341 11.42 -25.50 0.65
N LEU A 342 10.95 -24.55 -0.12
CA LEU A 342 9.61 -23.99 -0.01
C LEU A 342 8.50 -24.93 -0.53
N SER A 343 8.82 -26.19 -0.89
CA SER A 343 7.83 -27.20 -1.23
C SER A 343 7.22 -27.82 0.02
N ARG A 344 5.89 -28.03 0.01
CA ARG A 344 5.15 -28.65 1.12
C ARG A 344 5.70 -30.01 1.52
N ASP A 345 6.15 -30.82 0.55
CA ASP A 345 6.65 -32.17 0.78
C ASP A 345 7.87 -32.24 1.69
N LYS A 346 8.52 -31.10 1.94
CA LYS A 346 9.70 -30.96 2.77
C LYS A 346 9.47 -30.13 4.03
N PHE A 347 8.23 -29.79 4.36
CA PHE A 347 7.91 -29.08 5.57
C PHE A 347 8.25 -29.95 6.78
N VAL A 348 9.01 -29.38 7.68
CA VAL A 348 9.27 -29.91 9.01
C VAL A 348 8.77 -28.93 10.04
N ASP A 349 8.32 -29.45 11.17
CA ASP A 349 7.92 -28.58 12.29
C ASP A 349 9.06 -27.63 12.67
N ILE A 350 8.68 -26.43 13.10
CA ILE A 350 9.63 -25.46 13.61
C ILE A 350 10.49 -26.12 14.69
N THR A 351 11.79 -26.09 14.50
CA THR A 351 12.75 -26.71 15.42
C THR A 351 13.77 -25.70 15.97
N GLY A 352 14.36 -26.01 17.10
CA GLY A 352 15.39 -25.18 17.73
C GLY A 352 14.88 -23.80 18.16
N LYS A 353 15.58 -22.75 17.79
CA LYS A 353 15.27 -21.37 18.25
C LYS A 353 13.89 -20.86 17.91
N LEU A 354 13.24 -21.39 16.88
CA LEU A 354 11.91 -20.98 16.45
C LEU A 354 10.82 -21.68 17.26
N ALA A 355 11.05 -22.92 17.71
CA ALA A 355 10.07 -23.71 18.46
C ALA A 355 9.82 -23.19 19.89
N ASP A 356 10.84 -22.63 20.53
CA ASP A 356 10.76 -22.21 21.95
C ASP A 356 10.25 -20.78 22.14
N HIS A 357 9.70 -20.17 21.09
CA HIS A 357 9.29 -18.78 21.12
C HIS A 357 7.87 -18.61 21.71
N PRO A 358 7.60 -17.62 22.59
CA PRO A 358 6.29 -17.42 23.20
C PRO A 358 5.13 -17.30 22.21
N PHE A 359 5.34 -16.66 21.04
CA PHE A 359 4.28 -16.48 20.03
C PHE A 359 3.88 -17.76 19.28
N THR A 360 4.57 -18.88 19.46
CA THR A 360 4.10 -20.20 19.00
C THR A 360 2.93 -20.71 19.84
N ASN A 361 2.76 -20.21 21.07
CA ASN A 361 1.69 -20.59 21.98
C ASN A 361 0.43 -19.77 21.70
N LYS A 362 -0.69 -20.45 21.39
CA LYS A 362 -1.99 -19.83 21.14
C LYS A 362 -2.48 -18.95 22.30
N ASP A 363 -2.33 -19.40 23.55
CA ASP A 363 -2.77 -18.63 24.73
C ASP A 363 -1.98 -17.30 24.86
N VAL A 364 -0.70 -17.29 24.46
CA VAL A 364 0.09 -16.06 24.42
C VAL A 364 -0.42 -15.10 23.35
N ARG A 365 -0.72 -15.59 22.14
CA ARG A 365 -1.27 -14.74 21.06
C ARG A 365 -2.64 -14.17 21.44
N GLN A 366 -3.48 -14.97 22.09
CA GLN A 366 -4.75 -14.49 22.64
C GLN A 366 -4.54 -13.44 23.73
N ALA A 367 -3.56 -13.64 24.61
CA ALA A 367 -3.22 -12.66 25.66
C ALA A 367 -2.80 -11.32 25.06
N VAL A 368 -1.97 -11.34 24.00
CA VAL A 368 -1.57 -10.11 23.28
C VAL A 368 -2.79 -9.42 22.68
N ASN A 369 -3.70 -10.19 22.05
CA ASN A 369 -4.95 -9.64 21.52
C ASN A 369 -5.79 -8.95 22.60
N LYS A 370 -5.87 -9.55 23.80
CA LYS A 370 -6.64 -9.00 24.92
C LYS A 370 -5.94 -7.87 25.67
N ALA A 371 -4.63 -7.71 25.50
CA ALA A 371 -3.90 -6.64 26.15
C ALA A 371 -4.02 -5.29 25.41
N ILE A 372 -4.46 -5.26 24.16
CA ILE A 372 -4.46 -4.07 23.30
C ILE A 372 -5.85 -3.43 23.27
N ASP A 373 -5.94 -2.17 23.76
CA ASP A 373 -7.15 -1.35 23.68
C ASP A 373 -7.31 -0.73 22.30
N ARG A 374 -8.01 -1.45 21.42
CA ARG A 374 -8.27 -1.03 20.04
C ARG A 374 -9.14 0.23 19.96
N GLU A 375 -10.13 0.37 20.85
CA GLU A 375 -11.02 1.53 20.83
C GLU A 375 -10.25 2.82 21.11
N THR A 376 -9.33 2.78 22.08
CA THR A 376 -8.49 3.94 22.37
C THR A 376 -7.52 4.26 21.23
N ILE A 377 -6.92 3.27 20.56
CA ILE A 377 -6.09 3.46 19.37
C ILE A 377 -6.94 4.07 18.23
N LYS A 378 -8.15 3.57 18.00
CA LYS A 378 -9.09 4.05 17.00
C LYS A 378 -9.44 5.53 17.19
N GLU A 379 -9.79 5.93 18.40
CA GLU A 379 -10.16 7.31 18.68
C GLU A 379 -8.97 8.28 18.67
N GLU A 380 -7.84 7.87 19.26
CA GLU A 380 -6.72 8.79 19.44
C GLU A 380 -5.81 8.90 18.21
N LEU A 381 -5.55 7.82 17.48
CA LEU A 381 -4.67 7.84 16.32
C LEU A 381 -5.44 7.97 15.00
N TYR A 382 -6.60 7.32 14.89
CA TYR A 382 -7.39 7.32 13.66
C TYR A 382 -8.60 8.27 13.69
N LYS A 383 -8.85 8.97 14.81
CA LYS A 383 -9.96 9.92 15.00
C LYS A 383 -11.34 9.31 14.70
N GLY A 384 -11.52 8.03 15.00
CA GLY A 384 -12.74 7.29 14.70
C GLY A 384 -13.00 7.03 13.20
N ARG A 385 -12.06 7.37 12.31
CA ARG A 385 -12.25 7.29 10.84
C ARG A 385 -11.78 5.95 10.24
N VAL A 386 -11.98 4.87 10.96
CA VAL A 386 -11.68 3.49 10.53
C VAL A 386 -12.84 2.59 10.93
N THR A 387 -12.92 1.41 10.31
CA THR A 387 -13.82 0.34 10.72
C THR A 387 -13.03 -0.80 11.37
N ASP A 388 -13.71 -1.65 12.14
CA ASP A 388 -13.02 -2.74 12.84
C ASP A 388 -12.67 -3.86 11.87
N ALA A 389 -11.46 -4.43 12.00
CA ALA A 389 -11.05 -5.64 11.30
C ALA A 389 -11.14 -6.84 12.24
N TYR A 390 -11.53 -8.01 11.72
CA TYR A 390 -11.74 -9.22 12.51
C TYR A 390 -10.81 -10.36 12.16
N VAL A 391 -10.54 -10.55 10.86
CA VAL A 391 -9.64 -11.57 10.32
C VAL A 391 -8.85 -10.97 9.17
N HIS A 392 -7.56 -11.19 9.16
CA HIS A 392 -6.70 -10.69 8.10
C HIS A 392 -7.13 -11.18 6.71
N GLY A 393 -7.29 -10.21 5.81
CA GLY A 393 -7.63 -10.43 4.41
C GLY A 393 -9.11 -10.64 4.13
N TYR A 394 -9.98 -10.60 5.16
CA TYR A 394 -11.42 -10.73 5.02
C TYR A 394 -12.11 -9.38 5.25
N TYR A 395 -12.95 -9.01 4.32
CA TYR A 395 -13.76 -7.79 4.36
C TYR A 395 -15.24 -8.15 4.21
N GLU A 396 -16.11 -7.39 4.86
CA GLU A 396 -17.55 -7.58 4.71
C GLU A 396 -17.95 -7.46 3.23
N GLY A 397 -18.78 -8.42 2.77
CA GLY A 397 -19.24 -8.49 1.38
C GLY A 397 -18.31 -9.23 0.42
N LEU A 398 -17.09 -9.64 0.84
CA LEU A 398 -16.24 -10.52 0.05
C LEU A 398 -16.50 -12.01 0.37
N PRO A 399 -16.22 -12.92 -0.56
CA PRO A 399 -16.32 -14.37 -0.33
C PRO A 399 -15.56 -14.81 0.92
N GLY A 400 -16.15 -15.72 1.67
CA GLY A 400 -15.57 -16.26 2.91
C GLY A 400 -15.83 -15.41 4.18
N TRP A 401 -16.52 -14.26 4.06
CA TRP A 401 -16.89 -13.49 5.24
C TRP A 401 -17.82 -14.29 6.17
N ASP A 402 -17.51 -14.29 7.45
CA ASP A 402 -18.38 -14.87 8.48
C ASP A 402 -19.04 -13.76 9.30
N SER A 403 -20.34 -13.59 9.12
CA SER A 403 -21.13 -12.54 9.79
C SER A 403 -21.20 -12.70 11.33
N THR A 404 -20.68 -13.79 11.88
CA THR A 404 -20.62 -14.02 13.33
C THR A 404 -19.35 -13.49 13.97
N TRP A 405 -18.30 -13.14 13.18
CA TRP A 405 -17.06 -12.60 13.73
C TRP A 405 -17.26 -11.35 14.58
N PRO A 406 -18.00 -10.32 14.14
CA PRO A 406 -18.22 -9.11 14.95
C PRO A 406 -18.75 -9.41 16.34
N ASP A 407 -19.75 -10.29 16.44
CA ASP A 407 -20.38 -10.64 17.71
C ASP A 407 -19.46 -11.43 18.65
N ARG A 408 -18.66 -12.36 18.09
CA ARG A 408 -17.72 -13.20 18.86
C ARG A 408 -16.44 -12.49 19.25
N PHE A 409 -16.07 -11.43 18.52
CA PHE A 409 -14.76 -10.78 18.62
C PHE A 409 -14.53 -10.15 20.00
N LYS A 410 -15.55 -9.53 20.57
CA LYS A 410 -15.46 -8.89 21.88
C LYS A 410 -15.08 -9.89 22.98
N GLU A 411 -15.65 -11.09 22.96
CA GLU A 411 -15.34 -12.12 23.95
C GLU A 411 -13.95 -12.72 23.72
N SER A 412 -13.58 -13.04 22.47
CA SER A 412 -12.34 -13.75 22.15
C SER A 412 -11.11 -12.85 22.09
N HIS A 413 -11.22 -11.66 21.46
CA HIS A 413 -10.12 -10.74 21.16
C HIS A 413 -10.20 -9.40 21.90
N GLY A 414 -11.36 -9.09 22.52
CA GLY A 414 -11.61 -7.79 23.15
C GLY A 414 -10.66 -7.50 24.31
N TYR A 415 -10.43 -6.21 24.56
CA TYR A 415 -9.53 -5.70 25.59
C TYR A 415 -9.92 -6.15 27.00
N ASP A 416 -9.03 -6.88 27.66
CA ASP A 416 -9.19 -7.40 29.03
C ASP A 416 -7.81 -7.77 29.60
N VAL A 417 -7.20 -6.85 30.33
CA VAL A 417 -5.85 -7.01 30.90
C VAL A 417 -5.76 -8.17 31.88
N GLU A 418 -6.80 -8.40 32.69
CA GLU A 418 -6.79 -9.48 33.68
C GLU A 418 -6.92 -10.87 33.02
N ALA A 419 -7.74 -10.97 31.96
CA ALA A 419 -7.79 -12.18 31.15
C ALA A 419 -6.46 -12.41 30.41
N ALA A 420 -5.81 -11.37 29.90
CA ALA A 420 -4.49 -11.46 29.27
C ALA A 420 -3.44 -12.01 30.25
N LYS A 421 -3.36 -11.48 31.48
CA LYS A 421 -2.46 -12.00 32.52
C LYS A 421 -2.76 -13.45 32.88
N ALA A 422 -4.05 -13.82 32.98
CA ALA A 422 -4.45 -15.20 33.25
C ALA A 422 -4.01 -16.17 32.16
N LEU A 423 -4.14 -15.78 30.88
CA LEU A 423 -3.67 -16.54 29.72
C LEU A 423 -2.13 -16.68 29.71
N LEU A 424 -1.39 -15.61 29.98
CA LEU A 424 0.07 -15.67 30.11
C LEU A 424 0.51 -16.61 31.22
N LYS A 425 -0.14 -16.55 32.37
CA LYS A 425 0.13 -17.47 33.48
C LYS A 425 -0.16 -18.94 33.08
N LYS A 426 -1.27 -19.19 32.41
CA LYS A 426 -1.63 -20.52 31.89
C LYS A 426 -0.58 -21.04 30.91
N ALA A 427 -0.04 -20.16 30.06
CA ALA A 427 1.00 -20.47 29.08
C ALA A 427 2.42 -20.63 29.69
N GLY A 428 2.61 -20.40 30.99
CA GLY A 428 3.90 -20.49 31.65
C GLY A 428 4.70 -19.19 31.70
N TYR A 429 4.10 -18.06 31.33
CA TYR A 429 4.72 -16.74 31.27
C TYR A 429 4.12 -15.76 32.30
N ALA A 430 3.93 -16.21 33.55
CA ALA A 430 3.34 -15.37 34.60
C ALA A 430 4.15 -14.08 34.87
N ASP A 431 5.47 -14.15 34.71
CA ASP A 431 6.39 -13.02 34.91
C ASP A 431 6.63 -12.22 33.62
N GLY A 432 5.92 -12.57 32.53
CA GLY A 432 6.09 -11.97 31.22
C GLY A 432 7.32 -12.50 30.47
N PHE A 433 7.69 -11.80 29.38
CA PHE A 433 8.86 -12.09 28.55
C PHE A 433 9.30 -10.85 27.77
N SER A 434 10.44 -10.94 27.08
CA SER A 434 10.90 -9.89 26.15
C SER A 434 10.74 -10.34 24.71
N ALA A 435 10.32 -9.40 23.85
CA ALA A 435 10.21 -9.61 22.41
C ALA A 435 10.70 -8.37 21.64
N GLU A 436 10.89 -8.52 20.34
CA GLU A 436 11.25 -7.44 19.43
C GLU A 436 10.07 -7.07 18.56
N ALA A 437 10.03 -5.81 18.08
CA ALA A 437 9.12 -5.37 17.04
C ALA A 437 9.87 -4.59 15.97
N TRP A 438 9.59 -4.90 14.71
CA TRP A 438 10.11 -4.15 13.58
C TRP A 438 9.20 -2.97 13.27
N LEU A 439 9.81 -1.78 13.15
CA LEU A 439 9.15 -0.53 12.75
C LEU A 439 9.63 -0.13 11.36
N PHE A 440 8.71 0.21 10.50
CA PHE A 440 9.00 0.77 9.19
C PHE A 440 7.85 1.65 8.72
N PRO A 441 8.13 2.76 8.00
CA PRO A 441 7.10 3.56 7.37
C PRO A 441 6.47 2.77 6.22
N PHE A 442 5.17 2.99 5.98
CA PHE A 442 4.45 2.36 4.88
C PHE A 442 3.51 3.37 4.21
N PRO A 443 3.48 3.44 2.85
CA PRO A 443 2.58 4.33 2.12
C PRO A 443 1.12 4.12 2.50
N GLY A 444 0.35 5.21 2.59
CA GLY A 444 -1.05 5.20 2.98
C GLY A 444 -1.34 4.86 4.46
N ALA A 445 -0.30 4.64 5.29
CA ALA A 445 -0.46 4.30 6.70
C ALA A 445 0.52 5.06 7.61
N PRO A 446 0.46 6.39 7.66
CA PRO A 446 1.36 7.21 8.48
C PRO A 446 1.21 6.94 9.98
N GLU A 447 0.10 6.36 10.43
CA GLU A 447 -0.15 6.02 11.84
C GLU A 447 0.53 4.71 12.29
N LEU A 448 1.15 3.94 11.39
CA LEU A 448 1.66 2.59 11.70
C LEU A 448 2.72 2.58 12.82
N ILE A 449 3.65 3.53 12.80
CA ILE A 449 4.68 3.66 13.84
C ILE A 449 4.04 4.07 15.18
N PRO A 450 3.22 5.13 15.28
CA PRO A 450 2.47 5.45 16.49
C PRO A 450 1.61 4.29 17.04
N VAL A 451 1.03 3.46 16.18
CA VAL A 451 0.30 2.25 16.61
C VAL A 451 1.22 1.30 17.36
N MET A 452 2.40 1.00 16.83
CA MET A 452 3.34 0.08 17.48
C MET A 452 3.92 0.64 18.79
N GLU A 453 4.11 1.95 18.88
CA GLU A 453 4.49 2.63 20.13
C GLU A 453 3.38 2.51 21.20
N ALA A 454 2.12 2.67 20.81
CA ALA A 454 0.98 2.45 21.72
C ALA A 454 0.90 0.98 22.17
N VAL A 455 1.11 0.03 21.25
CA VAL A 455 1.12 -1.40 21.55
C VAL A 455 2.23 -1.76 22.54
N GLN A 456 3.41 -1.18 22.42
CA GLN A 456 4.50 -1.36 23.40
C GLN A 456 4.02 -1.03 24.83
N VAL A 457 3.32 0.09 24.99
CA VAL A 457 2.80 0.52 26.30
C VAL A 457 1.73 -0.46 26.83
N TYR A 458 0.81 -0.91 25.99
CA TYR A 458 -0.21 -1.89 26.40
C TYR A 458 0.41 -3.23 26.81
N LEU A 459 1.41 -3.69 26.09
CA LEU A 459 2.08 -4.96 26.41
C LEU A 459 2.91 -4.89 27.69
N GLU A 460 3.43 -3.72 28.04
CA GLU A 460 4.14 -3.52 29.30
C GLU A 460 3.21 -3.71 30.52
N GLU A 461 1.90 -3.42 30.41
CA GLU A 461 0.90 -3.65 31.47
C GLU A 461 0.72 -5.14 31.82
N VAL A 462 1.05 -6.03 30.90
CA VAL A 462 1.01 -7.49 31.08
C VAL A 462 2.41 -8.11 31.16
N ASN A 463 3.43 -7.30 31.48
CA ASN A 463 4.85 -7.67 31.62
C ASN A 463 5.50 -8.21 30.34
N ILE A 464 4.96 -7.92 29.15
CA ILE A 464 5.66 -8.17 27.87
C ILE A 464 6.48 -6.94 27.53
N LYS A 465 7.81 -7.07 27.51
CA LYS A 465 8.74 -5.99 27.18
C LYS A 465 9.06 -6.01 25.69
N LEU A 466 8.53 -5.05 24.94
CA LEU A 466 8.74 -4.95 23.51
C LEU A 466 9.87 -3.96 23.19
N THR A 467 10.90 -4.43 22.49
CA THR A 467 11.98 -3.58 21.97
C THR A 467 11.67 -3.20 20.55
N LEU A 468 11.48 -1.90 20.28
CA LEU A 468 11.20 -1.38 18.96
C LEU A 468 12.48 -1.19 18.15
N GLN A 469 12.55 -1.73 16.94
CA GLN A 469 13.69 -1.65 16.03
C GLN A 469 13.27 -1.03 14.70
N GLU A 470 13.85 0.11 14.38
CA GLU A 470 13.66 0.72 13.05
C GLU A 470 14.31 -0.17 11.98
N THR A 471 13.59 -0.37 10.89
CA THR A 471 14.03 -1.22 9.78
C THR A 471 13.36 -0.74 8.47
N ASP A 472 13.53 -1.51 7.39
CA ASP A 472 12.87 -1.25 6.12
C ASP A 472 12.14 -2.50 5.62
N TRP A 473 11.00 -2.27 4.98
CA TRP A 473 10.12 -3.32 4.53
C TRP A 473 10.73 -4.17 3.41
N ALA A 474 11.22 -3.53 2.35
CA ALA A 474 11.58 -4.21 1.11
C ALA A 474 12.94 -4.92 1.19
N GLY A 475 13.93 -4.30 1.80
CA GLY A 475 15.30 -4.81 1.86
C GLY A 475 15.59 -5.69 3.06
N THR A 476 14.79 -5.55 4.13
CA THR A 476 15.05 -6.26 5.38
C THR A 476 13.92 -7.18 5.80
N VAL A 477 12.71 -6.66 5.96
CA VAL A 477 11.59 -7.43 6.56
C VAL A 477 11.12 -8.55 5.64
N ILE A 478 10.76 -8.24 4.39
CA ILE A 478 10.29 -9.26 3.43
C ILE A 478 11.30 -10.41 3.23
N PRO A 479 12.59 -10.15 2.96
CA PRO A 479 13.56 -11.24 2.80
C PRO A 479 13.62 -12.18 4.02
N LYS A 480 13.61 -11.60 5.21
CA LYS A 480 13.64 -12.37 6.46
C LYS A 480 12.38 -13.21 6.66
N LEU A 481 11.19 -12.67 6.36
CA LEU A 481 9.94 -13.41 6.47
C LEU A 481 9.90 -14.58 5.47
N ARG A 482 10.33 -14.35 4.23
CA ARG A 482 10.33 -15.37 3.17
C ARG A 482 11.36 -16.49 3.40
N SER A 483 12.48 -16.20 4.03
CA SER A 483 13.49 -17.20 4.38
C SER A 483 13.12 -18.07 5.58
N ARG A 484 12.02 -17.75 6.28
CA ARG A 484 11.57 -18.44 7.51
C ARG A 484 12.61 -18.48 8.64
N GLU A 485 13.52 -17.49 8.68
CA GLU A 485 14.62 -17.47 9.65
C GLU A 485 14.26 -16.79 10.96
N HIS A 486 13.06 -16.23 11.09
CA HIS A 486 12.68 -15.39 12.21
C HIS A 486 11.52 -15.95 13.02
N GLY A 487 11.74 -16.13 14.32
CA GLY A 487 10.72 -16.30 15.34
C GLY A 487 10.86 -15.19 16.39
N GLY A 488 9.74 -14.78 17.00
CA GLY A 488 9.77 -13.91 18.12
C GLY A 488 9.72 -12.42 17.89
N VAL A 489 9.44 -12.04 16.70
CA VAL A 489 9.31 -10.64 16.32
C VAL A 489 7.86 -10.31 16.03
N MET A 490 7.40 -9.15 16.48
CA MET A 490 6.14 -8.55 16.09
C MET A 490 6.40 -7.51 14.99
N TRP A 491 5.41 -7.30 14.12
CA TRP A 491 5.48 -6.26 13.10
C TRP A 491 4.09 -5.89 12.64
N ALA A 492 3.86 -4.61 12.42
CA ALA A 492 2.60 -4.11 11.89
C ALA A 492 2.71 -3.85 10.40
N ILE A 493 1.63 -4.09 9.67
CA ILE A 493 1.50 -3.79 8.24
C ILE A 493 0.05 -3.45 7.92
N PRO A 494 -0.19 -2.60 6.92
CA PRO A 494 -1.49 -2.33 6.37
C PRO A 494 -1.64 -3.03 5.00
N PRO A 495 -1.84 -4.38 4.92
CA PRO A 495 -2.04 -5.03 3.63
C PRO A 495 -3.16 -4.38 2.83
N SER A 496 -2.90 -4.19 1.54
CA SER A 496 -3.90 -3.70 0.60
C SER A 496 -5.08 -4.66 0.54
N LYS A 497 -6.28 -4.12 0.31
CA LYS A 497 -7.46 -4.93 0.03
C LYS A 497 -7.24 -5.77 -1.23
N LYS A 498 -7.52 -7.05 -1.14
CA LYS A 498 -7.38 -8.03 -2.24
C LYS A 498 -8.47 -9.07 -2.13
N VAL A 499 -8.66 -9.86 -3.16
CA VAL A 499 -9.46 -11.08 -3.02
C VAL A 499 -8.83 -12.01 -1.98
N VAL A 500 -9.66 -12.68 -1.21
CA VAL A 500 -9.25 -13.46 -0.02
C VAL A 500 -8.21 -14.52 -0.38
N GLU A 501 -8.35 -15.16 -1.53
CA GLU A 501 -7.39 -16.15 -2.04
C GLU A 501 -5.97 -15.58 -2.16
N THR A 502 -5.83 -14.35 -2.70
CA THR A 502 -4.53 -13.67 -2.81
C THR A 502 -3.93 -13.37 -1.43
N GLN A 503 -4.76 -12.99 -0.47
CA GLN A 503 -4.28 -12.75 0.90
C GLN A 503 -3.76 -14.05 1.55
N ILE A 504 -4.48 -15.16 1.39
CA ILE A 504 -4.04 -16.46 1.90
C ILE A 504 -2.73 -16.87 1.22
N ALA A 505 -2.64 -16.74 -0.11
CA ALA A 505 -1.44 -17.07 -0.87
C ALA A 505 -0.23 -16.20 -0.50
N GLY A 506 -0.46 -14.92 -0.19
CA GLY A 506 0.59 -13.96 0.17
C GLY A 506 1.09 -14.08 1.60
N PHE A 507 0.27 -14.53 2.53
CA PHE A 507 0.58 -14.50 3.96
C PHE A 507 0.61 -15.85 4.65
N ASN A 508 -0.02 -16.89 4.07
CA ASN A 508 -0.16 -18.20 4.72
C ASN A 508 0.33 -19.35 3.83
N ALA A 509 -0.45 -19.76 2.84
CA ALA A 509 -0.29 -21.01 2.11
C ALA A 509 0.34 -20.88 0.70
N GLY A 510 1.09 -19.83 0.42
CA GLY A 510 1.74 -19.60 -0.90
C GLY A 510 3.24 -19.83 -0.88
N TYR A 511 3.82 -20.24 -2.01
CA TYR A 511 5.27 -20.45 -2.14
C TYR A 511 6.12 -19.18 -1.99
N ASN A 512 5.51 -17.99 -2.16
CA ASN A 512 6.14 -16.68 -1.92
C ASN A 512 5.53 -15.95 -0.71
N SER A 513 4.89 -16.71 0.17
CA SER A 513 4.25 -16.21 1.38
C SER A 513 5.25 -15.54 2.33
N THR A 514 4.75 -14.65 3.16
CA THR A 514 5.48 -14.14 4.33
C THR A 514 5.40 -15.09 5.54
N HIS A 515 4.76 -16.24 5.37
CA HIS A 515 4.68 -17.33 6.35
C HIS A 515 4.24 -16.87 7.74
N GLN A 516 3.15 -16.12 7.82
CA GLN A 516 2.65 -15.63 9.10
C GLN A 516 2.11 -16.76 9.99
N PHE A 517 1.34 -17.66 9.39
CA PHE A 517 0.69 -18.75 10.09
C PHE A 517 0.47 -19.93 9.13
N GLU A 518 0.96 -21.09 9.52
CA GLU A 518 0.86 -22.33 8.73
C GLU A 518 0.45 -23.48 9.64
N THR A 519 -0.49 -24.30 9.18
CA THR A 519 -0.87 -25.61 9.77
C THR A 519 -1.21 -26.58 8.65
N ASP A 520 -1.15 -27.89 8.91
CA ASP A 520 -1.60 -28.91 7.95
C ASP A 520 -3.04 -28.68 7.53
N GLU A 521 -3.93 -28.38 8.48
CA GLU A 521 -5.34 -28.11 8.20
C GLU A 521 -5.53 -26.90 7.27
N LEU A 522 -4.75 -25.84 7.45
CA LEU A 522 -4.82 -24.66 6.58
C LEU A 522 -4.37 -25.02 5.17
N TRP A 523 -3.25 -25.72 5.04
CA TRP A 523 -2.73 -26.13 3.73
C TRP A 523 -3.64 -27.10 3.01
N GLU A 524 -4.22 -28.10 3.69
CA GLU A 524 -5.20 -29.02 3.13
C GLU A 524 -6.46 -28.30 2.65
N THR A 525 -6.95 -27.35 3.45
CA THR A 525 -8.12 -26.56 3.09
C THR A 525 -7.82 -25.61 1.93
N TRP A 526 -6.58 -25.09 1.84
CA TRP A 526 -6.11 -24.32 0.70
C TRP A 526 -6.04 -25.15 -0.59
N ASP A 527 -5.52 -26.37 -0.53
CA ASP A 527 -5.48 -27.27 -1.68
C ASP A 527 -6.90 -27.65 -2.13
N GLU A 528 -7.84 -27.85 -1.20
CA GLU A 528 -9.26 -28.05 -1.50
C GLU A 528 -9.86 -26.85 -2.25
N LEU A 529 -9.58 -25.63 -1.79
CA LEU A 529 -10.06 -24.39 -2.42
C LEU A 529 -9.62 -24.30 -3.88
N ARG A 530 -8.34 -24.52 -4.15
CA ARG A 530 -7.75 -24.41 -5.49
C ARG A 530 -8.32 -25.39 -6.50
N ASN A 531 -8.86 -26.53 -6.04
CA ASN A 531 -9.46 -27.57 -6.87
C ASN A 531 -10.99 -27.50 -6.90
N THR A 532 -11.61 -26.50 -6.29
CA THR A 532 -13.06 -26.34 -6.21
C THR A 532 -13.55 -25.31 -7.22
N ALA A 533 -14.42 -25.74 -8.15
CA ALA A 533 -15.02 -24.88 -9.18
C ALA A 533 -16.26 -24.12 -8.69
N SER A 534 -17.08 -24.74 -7.83
CA SER A 534 -18.33 -24.13 -7.33
C SER A 534 -18.05 -22.90 -6.47
N LEU A 535 -18.55 -21.72 -6.87
CA LEU A 535 -18.40 -20.48 -6.12
C LEU A 535 -18.99 -20.56 -4.70
N GLU A 536 -20.12 -21.26 -4.54
CA GLU A 536 -20.75 -21.48 -3.23
C GLU A 536 -19.84 -22.30 -2.31
N LYS A 537 -19.27 -23.39 -2.82
CA LYS A 537 -18.32 -24.21 -2.05
C LYS A 537 -17.02 -23.47 -1.78
N ARG A 538 -16.53 -22.66 -2.71
CA ARG A 538 -15.35 -21.82 -2.49
C ARG A 538 -15.61 -20.84 -1.35
N ASP A 539 -16.78 -20.21 -1.29
CA ASP A 539 -17.17 -19.31 -0.20
C ASP A 539 -17.15 -20.05 1.17
N GLU A 540 -17.70 -21.28 1.22
CA GLU A 540 -17.64 -22.11 2.42
C GLU A 540 -16.21 -22.46 2.85
N ILE A 541 -15.35 -22.85 1.89
CA ILE A 541 -13.95 -23.18 2.15
C ILE A 541 -13.16 -21.94 2.60
N LEU A 542 -13.34 -20.81 1.95
CA LEU A 542 -12.73 -19.54 2.36
C LEU A 542 -13.14 -19.16 3.78
N ARG A 543 -14.43 -19.32 4.14
CA ARG A 543 -14.93 -19.09 5.50
C ARG A 543 -14.31 -20.06 6.51
N LYS A 544 -14.11 -21.33 6.12
CA LYS A 544 -13.40 -22.31 6.95
C LYS A 544 -11.96 -21.87 7.21
N ILE A 545 -11.22 -21.42 6.20
CA ILE A 545 -9.86 -20.88 6.36
C ILE A 545 -9.89 -19.66 7.28
N GLY A 546 -10.84 -18.75 7.09
CA GLY A 546 -11.01 -17.58 7.96
C GLY A 546 -11.23 -17.95 9.43
N ASN A 547 -12.05 -18.97 9.70
CA ASN A 547 -12.27 -19.46 11.06
C ASN A 547 -11.03 -20.17 11.65
N ILE A 548 -10.25 -20.92 10.85
CA ILE A 548 -8.96 -21.47 11.31
C ILE A 548 -8.03 -20.33 11.79
N LYS A 549 -7.92 -19.26 11.01
CA LYS A 549 -7.10 -18.08 11.33
C LYS A 549 -7.62 -17.34 12.58
N TYR A 550 -8.92 -17.09 12.63
CA TYR A 550 -9.60 -16.45 13.75
C TYR A 550 -9.37 -17.19 15.06
N GLU A 551 -9.64 -18.50 15.09
CA GLU A 551 -9.49 -19.34 16.27
C GLU A 551 -8.03 -19.55 16.70
N ALA A 552 -7.08 -19.41 15.78
CA ALA A 552 -5.66 -19.49 16.06
C ALA A 552 -5.08 -18.22 16.70
N PHE A 553 -5.79 -17.08 16.65
CA PHE A 553 -5.24 -15.77 16.98
C PHE A 553 -3.95 -15.52 16.20
N GLU A 554 -3.99 -15.76 14.88
CA GLU A 554 -2.78 -15.73 14.04
C GLU A 554 -2.07 -14.37 14.07
N ASN A 555 -2.83 -13.31 14.27
CA ASN A 555 -2.38 -11.93 14.37
C ASN A 555 -3.27 -11.13 15.33
N VAL A 556 -3.00 -9.83 15.45
CA VAL A 556 -3.89 -8.86 16.10
C VAL A 556 -4.53 -8.02 15.01
N PRO A 557 -5.75 -8.34 14.57
CA PRO A 557 -6.48 -7.48 13.65
C PRO A 557 -6.85 -6.18 14.36
N LEU A 558 -6.65 -5.05 13.67
CA LEU A 558 -6.96 -3.72 14.22
C LEU A 558 -8.10 -3.09 13.43
N PHE A 559 -7.82 -2.50 12.27
CA PHE A 559 -8.76 -1.65 11.56
C PHE A 559 -8.69 -1.83 10.05
N GLU A 560 -9.81 -1.61 9.41
CA GLU A 560 -9.90 -1.32 7.99
C GLU A 560 -9.77 0.19 7.79
N VAL A 561 -8.82 0.60 6.96
CA VAL A 561 -8.42 2.00 6.78
C VAL A 561 -8.81 2.49 5.40
N PHE A 562 -9.37 3.70 5.37
CA PHE A 562 -9.64 4.46 4.16
C PHE A 562 -8.45 5.36 3.84
N ILE A 563 -8.09 5.48 2.58
CA ILE A 563 -7.10 6.45 2.14
C ILE A 563 -7.73 7.85 2.16
N GLU A 564 -7.04 8.80 2.75
CA GLU A 564 -7.47 10.18 2.88
C GLU A 564 -6.46 11.12 2.23
N VAL A 565 -6.95 12.08 1.44
CA VAL A 565 -6.14 13.08 0.74
C VAL A 565 -6.69 14.46 1.02
N ILE A 566 -5.82 15.40 1.38
CA ILE A 566 -6.13 16.81 1.53
C ILE A 566 -5.85 17.54 0.21
N TYR A 567 -6.74 18.45 -0.17
CA TYR A 567 -6.58 19.23 -1.39
C TYR A 567 -7.04 20.69 -1.21
N ASP A 568 -6.49 21.58 -2.05
CA ASP A 568 -6.92 22.99 -2.12
C ASP A 568 -8.21 23.09 -2.95
N PRO A 569 -9.35 23.49 -2.32
CA PRO A 569 -10.63 23.61 -3.01
C PRO A 569 -10.70 24.78 -4.00
N ASN A 570 -9.69 25.64 -4.08
CA ASN A 570 -9.60 26.68 -5.10
C ASN A 570 -9.00 26.15 -6.41
N ILE A 571 -8.35 24.99 -6.38
CA ILE A 571 -7.65 24.36 -7.50
C ILE A 571 -8.34 23.08 -7.92
N VAL A 572 -8.62 22.17 -6.99
CA VAL A 572 -9.32 20.91 -7.21
C VAL A 572 -10.81 21.07 -6.86
N LYS A 573 -11.68 20.75 -7.79
CA LYS A 573 -13.14 20.86 -7.62
C LYS A 573 -13.72 19.67 -6.89
N THR A 574 -13.50 18.47 -7.42
CA THR A 574 -13.98 17.21 -6.87
C THR A 574 -13.15 16.05 -7.37
N TRP A 575 -13.25 14.94 -6.64
CA TRP A 575 -12.61 13.69 -6.99
C TRP A 575 -13.27 12.53 -6.24
N THR A 576 -13.27 11.34 -6.85
CA THR A 576 -13.77 10.11 -6.22
C THR A 576 -12.90 8.96 -6.70
N PHE A 577 -12.44 8.13 -5.78
CA PHE A 577 -11.60 6.97 -6.08
C PHE A 577 -11.98 5.76 -5.22
N PRO A 578 -11.73 4.52 -5.68
CA PRO A 578 -12.09 3.30 -4.98
C PRO A 578 -11.18 3.03 -3.78
N GLY A 579 -11.44 1.94 -3.06
CA GLY A 579 -10.65 1.49 -1.92
C GLY A 579 -9.96 0.14 -2.19
N TRP A 580 -9.42 -0.06 -3.40
CA TRP A 580 -8.71 -1.29 -3.75
C TRP A 580 -7.22 -1.08 -4.02
N ASP A 581 -6.78 0.14 -4.24
CA ASP A 581 -5.44 0.48 -4.73
C ASP A 581 -4.35 0.49 -3.63
N GLY A 582 -4.62 -0.20 -2.53
CA GLY A 582 -3.67 -0.28 -1.42
C GLY A 582 -3.51 1.04 -0.67
N GLY A 583 -2.28 1.50 -0.55
CA GLY A 583 -1.98 2.81 0.01
C GLY A 583 -2.05 3.93 -1.01
N ASP A 584 -2.29 3.62 -2.28
CA ASP A 584 -2.28 4.57 -3.37
C ASP A 584 -3.64 5.24 -3.58
N ILE A 585 -3.60 6.36 -4.26
CA ILE A 585 -4.76 7.10 -4.73
C ILE A 585 -5.02 6.68 -6.17
N GLY A 586 -6.19 6.14 -6.44
CA GLY A 586 -6.60 5.76 -7.79
C GLY A 586 -7.37 6.85 -8.52
N HIS A 587 -7.60 6.64 -9.80
CA HIS A 587 -8.42 7.50 -10.66
C HIS A 587 -7.98 8.97 -10.68
N THR A 588 -6.66 9.22 -10.70
CA THR A 588 -6.11 10.59 -10.74
C THR A 588 -6.55 11.37 -11.97
N TRP A 589 -6.85 10.69 -13.07
CA TRP A 589 -7.40 11.24 -14.29
C TRP A 589 -8.87 11.70 -14.15
N LEU A 590 -9.60 11.32 -13.08
CA LEU A 590 -10.94 11.83 -12.74
C LEU A 590 -10.92 13.10 -11.88
N ILE A 591 -9.75 13.58 -11.45
CA ILE A 591 -9.66 14.79 -10.63
C ILE A 591 -10.11 16.00 -11.46
N GLU A 592 -11.25 16.60 -11.10
CA GLU A 592 -11.79 17.77 -11.77
C GLU A 592 -11.10 19.06 -11.32
N ALA A 593 -10.75 19.91 -12.29
CA ALA A 593 -10.17 21.21 -12.05
C ALA A 593 -11.24 22.27 -11.75
N CYS A 594 -10.89 23.23 -10.88
CA CYS A 594 -11.63 24.48 -10.78
C CYS A 594 -11.41 25.34 -12.02
N LYS A 595 -12.46 25.61 -12.81
CA LYS A 595 -12.39 26.43 -14.02
C LYS A 595 -12.64 27.90 -13.66
N THR A 596 -11.93 28.84 -14.30
CA THR A 596 -12.03 30.29 -14.07
C THR A 596 -13.45 30.88 -14.16
N ALA A 597 -14.37 30.18 -14.82
CA ALA A 597 -15.77 30.61 -14.99
C ALA A 597 -16.72 30.04 -13.92
N ASP A 598 -16.25 29.10 -13.10
CA ASP A 598 -17.07 28.41 -12.08
C ASP A 598 -16.26 28.34 -10.78
N PRO A 599 -16.44 29.31 -9.85
CA PRO A 599 -15.72 29.26 -8.57
C PRO A 599 -16.14 27.98 -7.83
N CYS A 600 -15.17 27.11 -7.57
CA CYS A 600 -15.33 25.92 -6.76
C CYS A 600 -15.59 26.30 -5.28
N ARG A 601 -16.77 26.80 -4.98
CA ARG A 601 -17.17 27.22 -3.63
C ARG A 601 -18.42 26.47 -3.18
#